data_b3b758f9f2019716419a3fbfed6522ac
#
_entry.id   b3b758f9f2019716419a3fbfed6522ac
#
_cell.length_a   1.000
_cell.length_b   1.000
_cell.length_c   1.000
_cell.angle_alpha   90.00
_cell.angle_beta   90.00
_cell.angle_gamma   90.00
#
_symmetry.space_group_name_H-M   'P 1'
#
loop_
_entity.id
_entity.type
_entity.pdbx_description
1 polymer ?
#
loop_
_entity_poly.entity_id
_entity_poly.type
_entity_poly.pdbx_seq_one_letter_code
_entity_poly.pdbx_strand_id
1 'polypeptide(L)'
;MFFNVYGDNTVYQFLGFVLVFTGLILSNEFARRTKYGGIISFVIIPIILTIYFITIYICAAAGQNWAKKNGTYVHMNSWFHYAKLYAADIGSVGFVLIKYKWFIGRKNWFKLYPFIIVAINILIAVISDFESAVKGYKNMKLKGTRWWLSSEGIWLYGGWWNVVNGIAGIINIFCMTDWWGIYSSKDTNDMLWPDMTWMFILSYDIWNFEYTYNNLPTHSWYCGIALLLAPTFANHFWNKGGWIQNRANTLSFWCMFAQVFPVFQDDSVFSVVPSVYKGYKDKLVRKDIQPKEEEADPSGQGIFAVLSIMVNIYVISTIIKRWIDKKRNPYLRPIFEDSDDYKEAYKRAEVNIEKNNLENAEQNNLENTEPLAINE
;
A
#
# COMPACT_ATOMS: atom_id res chain seq x y z
N MET A 1 6.60 -5.74 24.00
CA MET A 1 5.42 -5.66 23.14
C MET A 1 5.69 -4.68 22.02
N PHE A 2 5.14 -4.85 20.82
CA PHE A 2 5.54 -4.06 19.66
C PHE A 2 4.83 -2.70 19.53
N PHE A 3 3.72 -2.51 20.22
CA PHE A 3 2.96 -1.26 20.26
C PHE A 3 2.63 -0.87 21.69
N ASN A 4 2.57 0.43 21.93
CA ASN A 4 2.19 1.00 23.22
C ASN A 4 0.67 1.23 23.25
N VAL A 5 -0.08 0.15 23.53
CA VAL A 5 -1.57 0.13 23.65
C VAL A 5 -2.01 0.05 25.10
N TYR A 6 -1.34 0.74 26.01
CA TYR A 6 -1.63 0.66 27.42
C TYR A 6 -2.16 1.96 27.99
N GLY A 7 -2.70 1.87 29.20
CA GLY A 7 -3.17 2.99 29.97
C GLY A 7 -4.66 3.26 29.75
N ASP A 8 -5.09 4.44 30.14
CA ASP A 8 -6.51 4.83 30.20
C ASP A 8 -7.22 4.85 28.85
N ASN A 9 -6.44 4.94 27.75
CA ASN A 9 -6.97 5.00 26.39
C ASN A 9 -7.06 3.64 25.67
N THR A 10 -6.71 2.52 26.33
CA THR A 10 -6.65 1.19 25.68
C THR A 10 -7.97 0.82 24.99
N VAL A 11 -9.10 1.07 25.64
CA VAL A 11 -10.43 0.77 25.08
C VAL A 11 -10.67 1.57 23.79
N TYR A 12 -10.34 2.86 23.78
CA TYR A 12 -10.49 3.72 22.60
C TYR A 12 -9.57 3.29 21.47
N GLN A 13 -8.36 2.84 21.77
CA GLN A 13 -7.39 2.36 20.79
C GLN A 13 -7.85 1.09 20.08
N PHE A 14 -8.40 0.12 20.81
CA PHE A 14 -9.00 -1.08 20.22
C PHE A 14 -10.33 -0.79 19.51
N LEU A 15 -11.18 0.06 20.07
CA LEU A 15 -12.41 0.50 19.42
C LEU A 15 -12.08 1.20 18.08
N GLY A 16 -11.10 2.10 18.08
CA GLY A 16 -10.62 2.77 16.87
C GLY A 16 -10.14 1.77 15.83
N PHE A 17 -9.39 0.74 16.25
CA PHE A 17 -8.96 -0.33 15.35
C PHE A 17 -10.14 -1.04 14.67
N VAL A 18 -11.12 -1.47 15.46
CA VAL A 18 -12.32 -2.15 14.93
C VAL A 18 -13.11 -1.24 14.00
N LEU A 19 -13.27 0.05 14.34
CA LEU A 19 -13.97 1.03 13.50
C LEU A 19 -13.25 1.27 12.18
N VAL A 20 -11.93 1.45 12.19
CA VAL A 20 -11.13 1.65 10.98
C VAL A 20 -11.16 0.40 10.10
N PHE A 21 -10.90 -0.77 10.68
CA PHE A 21 -10.92 -2.04 9.96
C PHE A 21 -12.28 -2.31 9.30
N THR A 22 -13.36 -2.20 10.07
CA THR A 22 -14.74 -2.42 9.57
C THR A 22 -15.12 -1.34 8.56
N GLY A 23 -14.82 -0.08 8.84
CA GLY A 23 -15.08 1.04 7.94
C GLY A 23 -14.40 0.89 6.58
N LEU A 24 -13.15 0.46 6.56
CA LEU A 24 -12.41 0.19 5.32
C LEU A 24 -13.02 -0.97 4.52
N ILE A 25 -13.43 -2.06 5.19
CA ILE A 25 -14.12 -3.16 4.53
C ILE A 25 -15.44 -2.67 3.92
N LEU A 26 -16.30 -2.02 4.71
CA LEU A 26 -17.61 -1.56 4.23
C LEU A 26 -17.48 -0.55 3.07
N SER A 27 -16.54 0.38 3.17
CA SER A 27 -16.28 1.35 2.11
C SER A 27 -15.76 0.69 0.82
N ASN A 28 -14.86 -0.30 0.95
CA ASN A 28 -14.41 -1.10 -0.18
C ASN A 28 -15.56 -1.87 -0.83
N GLU A 29 -16.42 -2.53 -0.03
CA GLU A 29 -17.58 -3.26 -0.54
C GLU A 29 -18.61 -2.32 -1.20
N PHE A 30 -18.83 -1.13 -0.66
CA PHE A 30 -19.65 -0.10 -1.29
C PHE A 30 -19.08 0.30 -2.66
N ALA A 31 -17.79 0.64 -2.72
CA ALA A 31 -17.14 1.07 -3.97
C ALA A 31 -17.18 -0.01 -5.05
N ARG A 32 -17.05 -1.29 -4.66
CA ARG A 32 -16.91 -2.40 -5.58
C ARG A 32 -18.25 -3.03 -5.98
N ARG A 33 -19.23 -3.18 -5.05
CA ARG A 33 -20.48 -3.89 -5.30
C ARG A 33 -21.62 -3.00 -5.80
N THR A 34 -21.60 -1.71 -5.52
CA THR A 34 -22.67 -0.83 -5.98
C THR A 34 -22.41 -0.29 -7.37
N LYS A 35 -23.47 -0.07 -8.15
CA LYS A 35 -23.40 0.37 -9.55
C LYS A 35 -22.56 1.63 -9.76
N TYR A 36 -22.64 2.59 -8.85
CA TYR A 36 -21.94 3.87 -8.93
C TYR A 36 -20.88 4.06 -7.82
N GLY A 37 -20.70 3.06 -6.96
CA GLY A 37 -19.83 3.17 -5.79
C GLY A 37 -18.41 3.59 -6.10
N GLY A 38 -17.79 3.00 -7.12
CA GLY A 38 -16.45 3.38 -7.56
C GLY A 38 -16.36 4.82 -8.05
N ILE A 39 -17.39 5.30 -8.78
CA ILE A 39 -17.45 6.69 -9.28
C ILE A 39 -17.63 7.67 -8.10
N ILE A 40 -18.57 7.36 -7.20
CA ILE A 40 -18.80 8.19 -6.01
C ILE A 40 -17.51 8.27 -5.19
N SER A 41 -16.90 7.12 -4.90
CA SER A 41 -15.76 7.03 -3.99
C SER A 41 -14.49 7.67 -4.56
N PHE A 42 -14.16 7.44 -5.83
CA PHE A 42 -12.85 7.80 -6.39
C PHE A 42 -12.89 8.90 -7.46
N VAL A 43 -14.07 9.47 -7.73
CA VAL A 43 -14.21 10.65 -8.60
C VAL A 43 -14.94 11.77 -7.86
N ILE A 44 -16.14 11.52 -7.34
CA ILE A 44 -16.97 12.58 -6.75
C ILE A 44 -16.38 13.05 -5.41
N ILE A 45 -16.06 12.13 -4.48
CA ILE A 45 -15.51 12.50 -3.16
C ILE A 45 -14.19 13.25 -3.29
N PRO A 46 -13.17 12.84 -4.09
CA PRO A 46 -11.96 13.61 -4.28
C PRO A 46 -12.20 15.01 -4.85
N ILE A 47 -13.16 15.19 -5.75
CA ILE A 47 -13.53 16.53 -6.25
C ILE A 47 -14.08 17.39 -5.11
N ILE A 48 -14.99 16.85 -4.28
CA ILE A 48 -15.53 17.56 -3.12
C ILE A 48 -14.42 17.93 -2.12
N LEU A 49 -13.52 16.99 -1.82
CA LEU A 49 -12.37 17.28 -0.95
C LEU A 49 -11.45 18.35 -1.54
N THR A 50 -11.20 18.32 -2.85
CA THR A 50 -10.39 19.35 -3.51
C THR A 50 -11.02 20.74 -3.36
N ILE A 51 -12.34 20.86 -3.59
CA ILE A 51 -13.07 22.12 -3.35
C ILE A 51 -12.98 22.56 -1.89
N TYR A 52 -13.13 21.61 -0.96
CA TYR A 52 -12.97 21.87 0.47
C TYR A 52 -11.56 22.39 0.82
N PHE A 53 -10.50 21.79 0.31
CA PHE A 53 -9.12 22.26 0.51
C PHE A 53 -8.92 23.67 -0.03
N ILE A 54 -9.34 23.93 -1.27
CA ILE A 54 -9.23 25.26 -1.89
C ILE A 54 -9.96 26.30 -1.02
N THR A 55 -11.17 25.98 -0.57
CA THR A 55 -11.99 26.88 0.26
C THR A 55 -11.28 27.21 1.57
N ILE A 56 -10.77 26.20 2.30
CA ILE A 56 -10.05 26.41 3.56
C ILE A 56 -8.81 27.28 3.34
N TYR A 57 -8.02 26.99 2.30
CA TYR A 57 -6.81 27.77 2.01
C TYR A 57 -7.11 29.21 1.66
N ILE A 58 -8.13 29.48 0.85
CA ILE A 58 -8.57 30.85 0.52
C ILE A 58 -9.03 31.59 1.78
N CYS A 59 -9.86 30.96 2.62
CA CYS A 59 -10.35 31.56 3.86
C CYS A 59 -9.23 31.80 4.86
N ALA A 60 -8.25 30.90 4.98
CA ALA A 60 -7.09 31.08 5.84
C ALA A 60 -6.18 32.22 5.35
N ALA A 61 -5.96 32.31 4.04
CA ALA A 61 -5.23 33.41 3.40
C ALA A 61 -5.93 34.77 3.60
N ALA A 62 -7.26 34.79 3.55
CA ALA A 62 -8.10 35.95 3.85
C ALA A 62 -8.15 36.31 5.36
N GLY A 63 -7.39 35.61 6.20
CA GLY A 63 -7.27 35.95 7.63
C GLY A 63 -8.34 35.34 8.53
N GLN A 64 -9.24 34.47 8.01
CA GLN A 64 -10.31 33.85 8.79
C GLN A 64 -9.80 32.90 9.86
N ASN A 65 -10.06 33.20 11.13
CA ASN A 65 -9.55 32.43 12.27
C ASN A 65 -10.07 30.99 12.32
N TRP A 66 -11.30 30.75 11.92
CA TRP A 66 -11.88 29.40 11.88
C TRP A 66 -11.12 28.49 10.89
N ALA A 67 -10.72 29.05 9.74
CA ALA A 67 -9.99 28.30 8.72
C ALA A 67 -8.55 27.98 9.19
N LYS A 68 -7.87 28.95 9.82
CA LYS A 68 -6.52 28.77 10.38
C LYS A 68 -6.47 27.73 11.51
N LYS A 69 -7.56 27.60 12.28
CA LYS A 69 -7.69 26.62 13.38
C LYS A 69 -8.29 25.29 12.92
N ASN A 70 -8.68 25.16 11.66
CA ASN A 70 -9.25 23.93 11.13
C ASN A 70 -8.22 22.80 11.17
N GLY A 71 -8.59 21.63 11.73
CA GLY A 71 -7.69 20.47 11.85
C GLY A 71 -7.12 20.00 10.52
N THR A 72 -7.94 20.00 9.45
CA THR A 72 -7.46 19.65 8.10
C THR A 72 -6.41 20.66 7.61
N TYR A 73 -6.61 21.97 7.79
CA TYR A 73 -5.64 22.98 7.38
C TYR A 73 -4.31 22.83 8.11
N VAL A 74 -4.35 22.54 9.40
CA VAL A 74 -3.16 22.34 10.23
C VAL A 74 -2.42 21.08 9.86
N HIS A 75 -3.13 19.98 9.64
CA HIS A 75 -2.54 18.68 9.32
C HIS A 75 -2.08 18.58 7.86
N MET A 76 -2.92 18.97 6.90
CA MET A 76 -2.62 18.95 5.47
C MET A 76 -1.77 20.15 5.01
N ASN A 77 -0.75 20.51 5.78
CA ASN A 77 0.05 21.73 5.57
C ASN A 77 1.25 21.54 4.64
N SER A 78 1.52 20.33 4.15
CA SER A 78 2.63 20.04 3.25
C SER A 78 2.12 19.46 1.91
N TRP A 79 2.85 19.75 0.83
CA TRP A 79 2.58 19.19 -0.49
C TRP A 79 2.56 17.66 -0.50
N PHE A 80 3.31 17.04 0.42
CA PHE A 80 3.46 15.60 0.50
C PHE A 80 2.16 14.89 0.92
N HIS A 81 1.36 15.48 1.82
CA HIS A 81 0.04 14.96 2.19
C HIS A 81 -0.91 14.91 0.98
N TYR A 82 -0.92 15.99 0.17
CA TYR A 82 -1.71 16.02 -1.06
C TYR A 82 -1.21 15.03 -2.09
N ALA A 83 0.13 14.91 -2.26
CA ALA A 83 0.72 13.95 -3.16
C ALA A 83 0.34 12.50 -2.80
N LYS A 84 0.38 12.14 -1.51
CA LYS A 84 -0.07 10.81 -1.03
C LYS A 84 -1.55 10.57 -1.36
N LEU A 85 -2.42 11.54 -1.07
CA LEU A 85 -3.85 11.43 -1.31
C LEU A 85 -4.14 11.20 -2.79
N TYR A 86 -3.65 12.08 -3.65
CA TYR A 86 -3.94 11.99 -5.07
C TYR A 86 -3.24 10.81 -5.77
N ALA A 87 -2.04 10.41 -5.31
CA ALA A 87 -1.39 9.20 -5.83
C ALA A 87 -2.18 7.93 -5.50
N ALA A 88 -2.73 7.82 -4.28
CA ALA A 88 -3.60 6.71 -3.91
C ALA A 88 -4.90 6.71 -4.73
N ASP A 89 -5.51 7.88 -4.90
CA ASP A 89 -6.75 8.05 -5.65
C ASP A 89 -6.58 7.75 -7.15
N ILE A 90 -5.49 8.20 -7.78
CA ILE A 90 -5.15 7.87 -9.17
C ILE A 90 -5.08 6.35 -9.36
N GLY A 91 -4.52 5.61 -8.38
CA GLY A 91 -4.51 4.15 -8.39
C GLY A 91 -5.94 3.58 -8.52
N SER A 92 -6.84 4.03 -7.67
CA SER A 92 -8.24 3.58 -7.67
C SER A 92 -9.02 4.05 -8.91
N VAL A 93 -8.77 5.26 -9.42
CA VAL A 93 -9.36 5.76 -10.67
C VAL A 93 -9.00 4.85 -11.85
N GLY A 94 -7.77 4.38 -11.95
CA GLY A 94 -7.38 3.42 -12.99
C GLY A 94 -8.20 2.13 -12.94
N PHE A 95 -8.49 1.62 -11.74
CA PHE A 95 -9.36 0.44 -11.58
C PHE A 95 -10.84 0.75 -11.90
N VAL A 96 -11.30 1.95 -11.62
CA VAL A 96 -12.62 2.43 -12.09
C VAL A 96 -12.70 2.41 -13.61
N LEU A 97 -11.65 2.86 -14.31
CA LEU A 97 -11.59 2.81 -15.78
C LEU A 97 -11.65 1.38 -16.31
N ILE A 98 -10.95 0.43 -15.67
CA ILE A 98 -11.03 -1.00 -16.02
C ILE A 98 -12.44 -1.54 -15.76
N LYS A 99 -12.98 -1.28 -14.57
CA LYS A 99 -14.31 -1.76 -14.15
C LYS A 99 -15.42 -1.36 -15.09
N TYR A 100 -15.48 -0.08 -15.45
CA TYR A 100 -16.52 0.46 -16.32
C TYR A 100 -16.16 0.38 -17.81
N LYS A 101 -15.00 -0.15 -18.14
CA LYS A 101 -14.49 -0.24 -19.51
C LYS A 101 -14.50 1.12 -20.22
N TRP A 102 -14.08 2.19 -19.51
CA TRP A 102 -14.07 3.56 -20.04
C TRP A 102 -12.74 3.89 -20.72
N PHE A 103 -12.80 4.60 -21.84
CA PHE A 103 -11.63 5.13 -22.56
C PHE A 103 -10.50 4.10 -22.69
N ILE A 104 -9.37 4.38 -22.02
CA ILE A 104 -8.17 3.53 -22.02
C ILE A 104 -8.37 2.22 -21.25
N GLY A 105 -9.32 2.14 -20.33
CA GLY A 105 -9.64 0.93 -19.57
C GLY A 105 -10.12 -0.26 -20.41
N ARG A 106 -10.45 -0.02 -21.71
CA ARG A 106 -10.77 -1.06 -22.70
C ARG A 106 -9.54 -1.60 -23.43
N LYS A 107 -8.41 -0.90 -23.33
CA LYS A 107 -7.23 -1.20 -24.15
C LYS A 107 -6.40 -2.30 -23.47
N ASN A 108 -5.91 -3.25 -24.27
CA ASN A 108 -5.09 -4.35 -23.75
C ASN A 108 -3.84 -3.84 -23.01
N TRP A 109 -3.15 -2.85 -23.57
CA TRP A 109 -1.96 -2.29 -22.93
C TRP A 109 -2.23 -1.72 -21.53
N PHE A 110 -3.46 -1.33 -21.22
CA PHE A 110 -3.83 -0.79 -19.90
C PHE A 110 -3.88 -1.87 -18.81
N LYS A 111 -3.85 -3.15 -19.17
CA LYS A 111 -3.67 -4.26 -18.22
C LYS A 111 -2.35 -4.15 -17.45
N LEU A 112 -1.34 -3.48 -17.99
CA LEU A 112 -0.06 -3.24 -17.30
C LEU A 112 -0.16 -2.17 -16.18
N TYR A 113 -1.23 -1.37 -16.19
CA TYR A 113 -1.42 -0.28 -15.22
C TYR A 113 -1.38 -0.73 -13.75
N PRO A 114 -2.04 -1.84 -13.32
CA PRO A 114 -1.97 -2.31 -11.94
C PRO A 114 -0.53 -2.60 -11.48
N PHE A 115 0.29 -3.21 -12.32
CA PHE A 115 1.70 -3.44 -12.02
C PHE A 115 2.45 -2.11 -11.84
N ILE A 116 2.32 -1.19 -12.78
CA ILE A 116 3.04 0.09 -12.77
C ILE A 116 2.69 0.89 -11.51
N ILE A 117 1.41 1.04 -11.18
CA ILE A 117 1.00 1.86 -10.04
C ILE A 117 1.42 1.24 -8.71
N VAL A 118 1.36 -0.09 -8.57
CA VAL A 118 1.82 -0.78 -7.36
C VAL A 118 3.34 -0.69 -7.23
N ALA A 119 4.09 -0.90 -8.31
CA ALA A 119 5.55 -0.77 -8.32
C ALA A 119 6.01 0.64 -7.93
N ILE A 120 5.36 1.69 -8.45
CA ILE A 120 5.66 3.08 -8.07
C ILE A 120 5.39 3.32 -6.58
N ASN A 121 4.26 2.84 -6.05
CA ASN A 121 3.96 2.98 -4.62
C ASN A 121 4.97 2.26 -3.73
N ILE A 122 5.41 1.06 -4.13
CA ILE A 122 6.48 0.32 -3.43
C ILE A 122 7.79 1.11 -3.49
N LEU A 123 8.18 1.65 -4.65
CA LEU A 123 9.43 2.42 -4.80
C LEU A 123 9.44 3.68 -3.93
N ILE A 124 8.32 4.39 -3.80
CA ILE A 124 8.21 5.55 -2.89
C ILE A 124 8.52 5.14 -1.45
N ALA A 125 7.97 4.01 -0.99
CA ALA A 125 8.22 3.49 0.35
C ALA A 125 9.68 3.02 0.53
N VAL A 126 10.25 2.36 -0.49
CA VAL A 126 11.66 1.94 -0.51
C VAL A 126 12.60 3.16 -0.41
N ILE A 127 12.33 4.23 -1.15
CA ILE A 127 13.12 5.46 -1.08
C ILE A 127 13.04 6.07 0.32
N SER A 128 11.88 6.08 0.95
CA SER A 128 11.68 6.56 2.32
C SER A 128 12.47 5.72 3.34
N ASP A 129 12.51 4.40 3.17
CA ASP A 129 13.32 3.52 4.02
C ASP A 129 14.82 3.84 3.87
N PHE A 130 15.35 3.94 2.67
CA PHE A 130 16.75 4.31 2.47
C PHE A 130 17.07 5.73 2.97
N GLU A 131 16.15 6.68 2.80
CA GLU A 131 16.30 8.02 3.37
C GLU A 131 16.43 7.96 4.90
N SER A 132 15.56 7.20 5.56
CA SER A 132 15.59 7.02 7.02
C SER A 132 16.91 6.39 7.48
N ALA A 133 17.39 5.38 6.79
CA ALA A 133 18.70 4.76 7.08
C ALA A 133 19.84 5.79 6.96
N VAL A 134 19.92 6.48 5.83
CA VAL A 134 21.00 7.46 5.57
C VAL A 134 20.97 8.59 6.60
N LYS A 135 19.80 9.16 6.91
CA LYS A 135 19.66 10.22 7.90
C LYS A 135 19.98 9.73 9.31
N GLY A 136 19.56 8.52 9.69
CA GLY A 136 19.91 7.90 10.96
C GLY A 136 21.41 7.72 11.12
N TYR A 137 22.10 7.14 10.14
CA TYR A 137 23.55 6.99 10.19
C TYR A 137 24.31 8.33 10.20
N LYS A 138 23.86 9.29 9.40
CA LYS A 138 24.45 10.64 9.39
C LYS A 138 24.31 11.32 10.74
N ASN A 139 23.15 11.27 11.36
CA ASN A 139 22.90 11.86 12.65
C ASN A 139 23.69 11.15 13.77
N MET A 140 23.80 9.82 13.72
CA MET A 140 24.64 9.08 14.66
C MET A 140 26.09 9.55 14.63
N LYS A 141 26.64 9.78 13.43
CA LYS A 141 28.01 10.28 13.25
C LYS A 141 28.18 11.73 13.73
N LEU A 142 27.17 12.59 13.52
CA LEU A 142 27.29 14.02 13.80
C LEU A 142 26.79 14.44 15.18
N LYS A 143 25.80 13.74 15.72
CA LYS A 143 25.05 14.12 16.93
C LYS A 143 25.01 13.02 18.00
N GLY A 144 25.60 11.85 17.75
CA GLY A 144 25.57 10.71 18.68
C GLY A 144 24.20 10.04 18.82
N THR A 145 23.28 10.26 17.89
CA THR A 145 21.95 9.66 17.93
C THR A 145 21.44 9.36 16.52
N ARG A 146 20.64 8.28 16.36
CA ARG A 146 19.98 7.92 15.11
C ARG A 146 18.63 8.60 14.88
N TRP A 147 18.15 9.35 15.88
CA TRP A 147 16.92 10.12 15.73
C TRP A 147 17.09 11.25 14.71
N TRP A 148 16.13 11.35 13.80
CA TRP A 148 16.07 12.43 12.82
C TRP A 148 14.62 12.90 12.63
N LEU A 149 14.43 14.18 12.37
CA LEU A 149 13.12 14.80 12.20
C LEU A 149 12.69 14.67 10.73
N SER A 150 11.55 14.01 10.49
CA SER A 150 10.96 13.90 9.16
C SER A 150 10.40 15.23 8.67
N SER A 151 10.07 15.32 7.39
CA SER A 151 9.37 16.48 6.80
C SER A 151 7.97 16.71 7.38
N GLU A 152 7.36 15.68 7.93
CA GLU A 152 6.07 15.74 8.63
C GLU A 152 6.22 16.23 10.08
N GLY A 153 7.45 16.44 10.54
CA GLY A 153 7.73 16.92 11.89
C GLY A 153 7.63 15.85 12.97
N ILE A 154 7.80 14.58 12.58
CA ILE A 154 7.81 13.40 13.45
C ILE A 154 9.22 12.88 13.56
N TRP A 155 9.66 12.53 14.78
CA TRP A 155 10.96 11.93 15.02
C TRP A 155 10.95 10.46 14.59
N LEU A 156 11.89 10.09 13.71
CA LEU A 156 12.10 8.75 13.22
C LEU A 156 13.46 8.22 13.67
N TYR A 157 13.55 6.92 13.93
CA TYR A 157 14.77 6.26 14.36
C TYR A 157 15.31 5.36 13.23
N GLY A 158 16.29 5.86 12.47
CA GLY A 158 16.81 5.20 11.27
C GLY A 158 17.97 4.27 11.54
N GLY A 159 18.03 3.12 10.85
CA GLY A 159 19.10 2.16 11.02
C GLY A 159 19.15 1.10 9.92
N TRP A 160 19.86 -0.01 10.19
CA TRP A 160 20.03 -1.13 9.26
C TRP A 160 18.71 -1.81 8.87
N TRP A 161 17.71 -1.80 9.75
CA TRP A 161 16.38 -2.35 9.50
C TRP A 161 15.71 -1.67 8.32
N ASN A 162 15.85 -0.35 8.17
CA ASN A 162 15.35 0.36 7.00
C ASN A 162 16.05 -0.09 5.71
N VAL A 163 17.38 -0.34 5.74
CA VAL A 163 18.10 -0.86 4.57
C VAL A 163 17.57 -2.23 4.18
N VAL A 164 17.41 -3.12 5.15
CA VAL A 164 16.90 -4.49 4.94
C VAL A 164 15.47 -4.46 4.39
N ASN A 165 14.60 -3.63 4.97
CA ASN A 165 13.22 -3.49 4.48
C ASN A 165 13.15 -2.84 3.09
N GLY A 166 14.01 -1.85 2.81
CA GLY A 166 14.12 -1.27 1.46
C GLY A 166 14.51 -2.33 0.41
N ILE A 167 15.47 -3.22 0.73
CA ILE A 167 15.83 -4.36 -0.13
C ILE A 167 14.65 -5.32 -0.30
N ALA A 168 13.94 -5.64 0.79
CA ALA A 168 12.75 -6.48 0.73
C ALA A 168 11.67 -5.88 -0.17
N GLY A 169 11.48 -4.56 -0.15
CA GLY A 169 10.56 -3.85 -1.05
C GLY A 169 10.95 -3.95 -2.52
N ILE A 170 12.25 -3.86 -2.84
CA ILE A 170 12.73 -4.10 -4.21
C ILE A 170 12.43 -5.52 -4.65
N ILE A 171 12.70 -6.52 -3.80
CA ILE A 171 12.37 -7.93 -4.09
C ILE A 171 10.86 -8.10 -4.28
N ASN A 172 10.03 -7.43 -3.47
CA ASN A 172 8.58 -7.49 -3.56
C ASN A 172 8.04 -7.03 -4.93
N ILE A 173 8.66 -6.02 -5.56
CA ILE A 173 8.32 -5.62 -6.93
C ILE A 173 8.53 -6.78 -7.91
N PHE A 174 9.63 -7.52 -7.78
CA PHE A 174 9.90 -8.70 -8.61
C PHE A 174 9.05 -9.92 -8.25
N CYS A 175 8.35 -9.89 -7.12
CA CYS A 175 7.36 -10.92 -6.75
C CYS A 175 6.00 -10.73 -7.42
N MET A 176 5.76 -9.61 -8.11
CA MET A 176 4.56 -9.43 -8.95
C MET A 176 4.76 -10.15 -10.27
N THR A 177 3.95 -11.19 -10.52
CA THR A 177 4.03 -12.04 -11.73
C THR A 177 2.81 -11.87 -12.61
N ASP A 178 2.87 -12.35 -13.87
CA ASP A 178 1.79 -12.27 -14.87
C ASP A 178 1.19 -10.84 -15.00
N TRP A 179 2.01 -9.89 -15.40
CA TRP A 179 1.63 -8.46 -15.47
C TRP A 179 0.45 -8.18 -16.40
N TRP A 180 0.18 -9.08 -17.35
CA TRP A 180 -0.89 -8.99 -18.32
C TRP A 180 -2.12 -9.83 -17.92
N GLY A 181 -2.01 -10.65 -16.88
CA GLY A 181 -3.05 -11.54 -16.38
C GLY A 181 -4.12 -10.80 -15.56
N ILE A 182 -4.61 -9.70 -16.10
CA ILE A 182 -5.66 -8.90 -15.49
C ILE A 182 -6.99 -9.19 -16.15
N TYR A 183 -7.97 -9.55 -15.34
CA TYR A 183 -9.32 -9.94 -15.76
C TYR A 183 -10.38 -9.09 -15.06
N SER A 184 -11.59 -9.06 -15.61
CA SER A 184 -12.77 -8.53 -14.93
C SER A 184 -13.58 -9.69 -14.34
N SER A 185 -14.14 -9.52 -13.16
CA SER A 185 -15.04 -10.52 -12.58
C SER A 185 -16.40 -10.54 -13.28
N LYS A 186 -17.07 -11.70 -13.32
CA LYS A 186 -18.40 -11.90 -13.94
C LYS A 186 -19.50 -11.18 -13.18
N ASP A 187 -19.37 -11.07 -11.87
CA ASP A 187 -20.41 -10.60 -10.94
C ASP A 187 -20.40 -9.07 -10.76
N THR A 188 -19.23 -8.49 -10.54
CA THR A 188 -19.10 -7.07 -10.16
C THR A 188 -18.19 -6.26 -11.06
N ASN A 189 -17.63 -6.86 -12.11
CA ASN A 189 -16.60 -6.27 -12.97
C ASN A 189 -15.37 -5.80 -12.18
N ASP A 190 -15.08 -6.45 -11.06
CA ASP A 190 -13.88 -6.16 -10.28
C ASP A 190 -12.63 -6.54 -11.07
N MET A 191 -11.56 -5.78 -10.88
CA MET A 191 -10.26 -6.16 -11.40
C MET A 191 -9.72 -7.35 -10.61
N LEU A 192 -9.46 -8.43 -11.29
CA LEU A 192 -8.85 -9.63 -10.74
C LEU A 192 -7.44 -9.80 -11.29
N TRP A 193 -6.50 -10.13 -10.40
CA TRP A 193 -5.14 -10.52 -10.75
C TRP A 193 -4.82 -11.89 -10.10
N PRO A 194 -5.19 -13.00 -10.76
CA PRO A 194 -5.17 -14.34 -10.17
C PRO A 194 -3.79 -14.80 -9.70
N ASP A 195 -2.72 -14.39 -10.39
CA ASP A 195 -1.36 -14.81 -10.05
C ASP A 195 -0.81 -14.12 -8.77
N MET A 196 -1.50 -13.08 -8.25
CA MET A 196 -1.24 -12.49 -6.95
C MET A 196 -1.86 -13.34 -5.84
N THR A 197 -1.25 -14.48 -5.59
CA THR A 197 -1.68 -15.47 -4.60
C THR A 197 -1.36 -15.02 -3.16
N TRP A 198 -1.80 -15.84 -2.18
CA TRP A 198 -1.52 -15.58 -0.76
C TRP A 198 -0.02 -15.36 -0.45
N MET A 199 0.87 -15.94 -1.24
CA MET A 199 2.32 -15.76 -1.06
C MET A 199 2.73 -14.30 -1.28
N PHE A 200 2.29 -13.71 -2.41
CA PHE A 200 2.55 -12.29 -2.68
C PHE A 200 1.90 -11.41 -1.61
N ILE A 201 0.64 -11.67 -1.29
CA ILE A 201 -0.11 -10.90 -0.29
C ILE A 201 0.62 -10.88 1.05
N LEU A 202 1.06 -12.03 1.54
CA LEU A 202 1.79 -12.15 2.80
C LEU A 202 3.12 -11.39 2.75
N SER A 203 3.88 -11.52 1.66
CA SER A 203 5.17 -10.84 1.52
C SER A 203 5.01 -9.32 1.45
N TYR A 204 3.98 -8.85 0.77
CA TYR A 204 3.65 -7.44 0.71
C TYR A 204 3.18 -6.90 2.08
N ASP A 205 2.27 -7.62 2.75
CA ASP A 205 1.70 -7.17 4.02
C ASP A 205 2.79 -7.06 5.09
N ILE A 206 3.70 -8.02 5.21
CA ILE A 206 4.82 -7.97 6.17
C ILE A 206 5.81 -6.86 5.82
N TRP A 207 6.17 -6.72 4.54
CA TRP A 207 7.04 -5.65 4.08
C TRP A 207 6.45 -4.26 4.33
N ASN A 208 5.18 -4.06 3.98
CA ASN A 208 4.51 -2.76 4.13
C ASN A 208 4.21 -2.44 5.60
N PHE A 209 3.93 -3.46 6.43
CA PHE A 209 3.83 -3.29 7.88
C PHE A 209 5.14 -2.76 8.47
N GLU A 210 6.28 -3.35 8.13
CA GLU A 210 7.59 -2.89 8.59
C GLU A 210 7.88 -1.45 8.11
N TYR A 211 7.58 -1.15 6.84
CA TYR A 211 7.68 0.22 6.32
C TYR A 211 6.90 1.22 7.16
N THR A 212 5.64 0.92 7.49
CA THR A 212 4.82 1.82 8.29
C THR A 212 5.27 1.90 9.75
N TYR A 213 5.78 0.80 10.29
CA TYR A 213 6.33 0.72 11.64
C TYR A 213 7.55 1.63 11.80
N ASN A 214 8.40 1.69 10.79
CA ASN A 214 9.62 2.49 10.77
C ASN A 214 9.38 3.96 10.45
N ASN A 215 8.56 4.24 9.43
CA ASN A 215 8.51 5.56 8.80
C ASN A 215 7.20 6.32 9.05
N LEU A 216 6.16 5.64 9.56
CA LEU A 216 4.86 6.23 9.85
C LEU A 216 4.39 5.84 11.27
N PRO A 217 5.20 6.11 12.32
CA PRO A 217 4.96 5.56 13.65
C PRO A 217 3.64 6.01 14.27
N THR A 218 3.18 7.23 14.02
CA THR A 218 1.90 7.74 14.53
C THR A 218 0.68 7.13 13.84
N HIS A 219 0.88 6.41 12.72
CA HIS A 219 -0.18 5.83 11.91
C HIS A 219 -0.12 4.30 11.85
N SER A 220 0.99 3.68 12.24
CA SER A 220 1.28 2.27 11.95
C SER A 220 0.28 1.28 12.57
N TRP A 221 -0.36 1.62 13.68
CA TRP A 221 -1.43 0.82 14.27
C TRP A 221 -2.64 0.66 13.33
N TYR A 222 -2.99 1.72 12.61
CA TYR A 222 -4.11 1.72 11.68
C TYR A 222 -3.67 1.41 10.25
N CYS A 223 -2.72 2.16 9.70
CA CYS A 223 -2.31 1.96 8.31
C CYS A 223 -1.34 0.77 8.13
N GLY A 224 -0.63 0.36 9.18
CA GLY A 224 0.24 -0.80 9.15
C GLY A 224 -0.47 -2.11 9.47
N ILE A 225 -1.62 -2.10 10.17
CA ILE A 225 -2.34 -3.32 10.51
C ILE A 225 -3.77 -3.29 9.94
N ALA A 226 -4.64 -2.40 10.40
CA ALA A 226 -6.04 -2.39 9.99
C ALA A 226 -6.21 -2.22 8.48
N LEU A 227 -5.44 -1.30 7.88
CA LEU A 227 -5.47 -1.01 6.45
C LEU A 227 -4.88 -2.14 5.58
N LEU A 228 -3.96 -2.96 6.08
CA LEU A 228 -3.43 -4.14 5.38
C LEU A 228 -4.34 -5.35 5.55
N LEU A 229 -4.88 -5.54 6.76
CA LEU A 229 -5.78 -6.66 7.02
C LEU A 229 -7.11 -6.53 6.30
N ALA A 230 -7.67 -5.33 6.12
CA ALA A 230 -8.97 -5.15 5.48
C ALA A 230 -9.03 -5.70 4.03
N PRO A 231 -8.11 -5.35 3.10
CA PRO A 231 -8.10 -5.94 1.76
C PRO A 231 -7.77 -7.43 1.77
N THR A 232 -6.89 -7.88 2.68
CA THR A 232 -6.50 -9.28 2.81
C THR A 232 -7.67 -10.13 3.29
N PHE A 233 -8.43 -9.65 4.27
CA PHE A 233 -9.66 -10.26 4.74
C PHE A 233 -10.71 -10.34 3.62
N ALA A 234 -10.97 -9.26 2.91
CA ALA A 234 -11.92 -9.26 1.79
C ALA A 234 -11.50 -10.23 0.68
N ASN A 235 -10.21 -10.29 0.33
CA ASN A 235 -9.71 -11.24 -0.65
C ASN A 235 -9.87 -12.69 -0.19
N HIS A 236 -9.61 -12.98 1.08
CA HIS A 236 -9.68 -14.34 1.59
C HIS A 236 -11.13 -14.88 1.61
N PHE A 237 -12.08 -14.10 2.09
CA PHE A 237 -13.43 -14.58 2.38
C PHE A 237 -14.40 -14.47 1.19
N TRP A 238 -14.27 -13.48 0.29
CA TRP A 238 -15.26 -13.28 -0.77
C TRP A 238 -14.77 -12.62 -2.06
N ASN A 239 -13.57 -12.02 -2.09
CA ASN A 239 -13.07 -11.35 -3.30
C ASN A 239 -11.75 -11.93 -3.81
N LYS A 240 -11.68 -13.25 -3.91
CA LYS A 240 -10.48 -13.97 -4.35
C LYS A 240 -9.95 -13.42 -5.69
N GLY A 241 -8.65 -13.13 -5.74
CA GLY A 241 -7.98 -12.49 -6.87
C GLY A 241 -8.13 -10.97 -6.97
N GLY A 242 -8.97 -10.36 -6.13
CA GLY A 242 -9.21 -8.91 -6.10
C GLY A 242 -8.37 -8.13 -5.09
N TRP A 243 -7.33 -8.73 -4.52
CA TRP A 243 -6.56 -8.12 -3.44
C TRP A 243 -5.94 -6.76 -3.83
N ILE A 244 -5.34 -6.64 -5.01
CA ILE A 244 -4.71 -5.39 -5.48
C ILE A 244 -5.76 -4.26 -5.57
N GLN A 245 -6.94 -4.54 -6.11
CA GLN A 245 -8.04 -3.56 -6.14
C GLN A 245 -8.51 -3.19 -4.74
N ASN A 246 -8.73 -4.18 -3.87
CA ASN A 246 -9.13 -3.95 -2.49
C ASN A 246 -8.09 -3.08 -1.75
N ARG A 247 -6.79 -3.36 -1.97
CA ARG A 247 -5.69 -2.63 -1.34
C ARG A 247 -5.64 -1.17 -1.80
N ALA A 248 -5.82 -0.91 -3.10
CA ALA A 248 -5.87 0.45 -3.63
C ALA A 248 -7.10 1.20 -3.11
N ASN A 249 -8.27 0.59 -3.13
CA ASN A 249 -9.50 1.19 -2.64
C ASN A 249 -9.39 1.59 -1.16
N THR A 250 -8.94 0.66 -0.31
CA THR A 250 -8.80 0.91 1.14
C THR A 250 -7.74 1.97 1.42
N LEU A 251 -6.64 2.01 0.65
CA LEU A 251 -5.63 3.06 0.76
C LEU A 251 -6.21 4.44 0.38
N SER A 252 -6.96 4.53 -0.71
CA SER A 252 -7.62 5.79 -1.11
C SER A 252 -8.59 6.27 -0.04
N PHE A 253 -9.42 5.37 0.53
CA PHE A 253 -10.30 5.73 1.64
C PHE A 253 -9.53 6.20 2.88
N TRP A 254 -8.44 5.52 3.24
CA TRP A 254 -7.58 5.96 4.33
C TRP A 254 -7.05 7.37 4.10
N CYS A 255 -6.50 7.64 2.92
CA CYS A 255 -5.96 8.95 2.59
C CYS A 255 -7.04 10.05 2.53
N MET A 256 -8.22 9.75 2.01
CA MET A 256 -9.32 10.72 1.91
C MET A 256 -9.95 11.06 3.26
N PHE A 257 -10.00 10.13 4.20
CA PHE A 257 -10.71 10.33 5.46
C PHE A 257 -9.78 10.43 6.66
N ALA A 258 -8.98 9.41 6.93
CA ALA A 258 -8.16 9.39 8.14
C ALA A 258 -6.98 10.37 8.07
N GLN A 259 -6.43 10.62 6.87
CA GLN A 259 -5.36 11.60 6.69
C GLN A 259 -5.90 13.03 6.63
N VAL A 260 -7.06 13.25 6.04
CA VAL A 260 -7.70 14.59 5.96
C VAL A 260 -8.28 15.01 7.29
N PHE A 261 -8.89 14.07 8.02
CA PHE A 261 -9.48 14.26 9.34
C PHE A 261 -8.69 13.44 10.37
N PRO A 262 -7.61 14.00 10.96
CA PRO A 262 -6.59 13.22 11.69
C PRO A 262 -7.05 12.76 13.08
N VAL A 263 -8.27 12.22 13.21
CA VAL A 263 -8.85 11.73 14.47
C VAL A 263 -8.11 10.50 15.00
N PHE A 264 -7.62 9.64 14.08
CA PHE A 264 -6.90 8.41 14.39
C PHE A 264 -5.38 8.55 14.33
N GLN A 265 -4.89 9.78 14.18
CA GLN A 265 -3.48 10.09 14.06
C GLN A 265 -3.06 11.04 15.18
N ASP A 266 -1.76 11.26 15.27
CA ASP A 266 -1.11 12.23 16.11
C ASP A 266 -1.64 12.28 17.56
N ASP A 267 -2.22 13.37 18.02
CA ASP A 267 -2.51 13.63 19.41
C ASP A 267 -4.00 13.40 19.76
N SER A 268 -4.41 12.14 19.81
CA SER A 268 -5.78 11.77 20.19
C SER A 268 -5.81 10.54 21.13
N VAL A 269 -6.96 10.28 21.74
CA VAL A 269 -7.21 9.09 22.57
C VAL A 269 -7.09 7.78 21.76
N PHE A 270 -7.17 7.86 20.45
CA PHE A 270 -7.04 6.72 19.53
C PHE A 270 -5.60 6.44 19.12
N SER A 271 -4.67 7.38 19.32
CA SER A 271 -3.30 7.22 18.83
C SER A 271 -2.54 6.10 19.52
N VAL A 272 -1.86 5.27 18.73
CA VAL A 272 -0.97 4.20 19.17
C VAL A 272 0.36 4.35 18.46
N VAL A 273 1.45 4.21 19.19
CA VAL A 273 2.81 4.31 18.64
C VAL A 273 3.58 3.01 18.84
N PRO A 274 4.53 2.67 17.93
CA PRO A 274 5.45 1.57 18.13
C PRO A 274 6.27 1.71 19.40
N SER A 275 6.66 0.61 20.00
CA SER A 275 7.51 0.58 21.21
C SER A 275 8.97 0.95 20.95
N VAL A 276 9.33 1.37 19.74
CA VAL A 276 10.62 2.02 19.43
C VAL A 276 10.88 3.20 20.38
N TYR A 277 9.83 3.83 20.88
CA TYR A 277 9.90 4.97 21.77
C TYR A 277 9.70 4.51 23.21
N LYS A 278 10.77 4.52 24.01
CA LYS A 278 10.74 4.26 25.46
C LYS A 278 10.25 5.45 26.27
N GLY A 279 9.60 6.35 25.69
CA GLY A 279 9.12 7.55 26.33
C GLY A 279 7.65 7.77 26.09
N TYR A 280 7.20 8.91 26.58
CA TYR A 280 5.83 9.32 26.35
C TYR A 280 5.63 9.68 24.88
N LYS A 281 4.46 9.30 24.36
CA LYS A 281 3.92 9.63 23.05
C LYS A 281 4.13 11.10 22.65
N ASP A 282 3.99 12.02 23.62
CA ASP A 282 4.15 13.46 23.43
C ASP A 282 5.52 13.88 22.89
N LYS A 283 6.57 13.07 23.12
CA LYS A 283 7.91 13.36 22.61
C LYS A 283 8.06 13.17 21.10
N LEU A 284 7.20 12.35 20.49
CA LEU A 284 7.24 12.11 19.04
C LEU A 284 6.83 13.33 18.22
N VAL A 285 5.83 14.05 18.71
CA VAL A 285 5.19 15.18 18.03
C VAL A 285 5.82 16.52 18.44
N ARG A 286 6.67 16.51 19.48
CA ARG A 286 7.40 17.71 19.92
C ARG A 286 8.60 17.97 19.00
N LYS A 287 8.41 18.81 18.02
CA LYS A 287 9.43 19.22 17.03
C LYS A 287 10.67 19.88 17.68
N ASP A 288 10.54 20.42 18.86
CA ASP A 288 11.54 21.18 19.62
C ASP A 288 12.46 20.32 20.50
N ILE A 289 12.07 19.07 20.81
CA ILE A 289 12.84 18.20 21.69
C ILE A 289 13.29 16.96 20.93
N GLN A 290 14.58 16.87 20.63
CA GLN A 290 15.16 15.67 20.03
C GLN A 290 15.23 14.56 21.08
N PRO A 291 14.69 13.32 20.80
CA PRO A 291 14.84 12.18 21.67
C PRO A 291 16.31 11.78 21.80
N LYS A 292 16.70 11.27 23.00
CA LYS A 292 18.04 10.76 23.24
C LYS A 292 18.18 9.35 22.66
N GLU A 293 19.42 8.93 22.37
CA GLU A 293 19.71 7.58 21.83
C GLU A 293 19.23 6.48 22.77
N GLU A 294 19.39 6.62 24.08
CA GLU A 294 18.95 5.67 25.11
C GLU A 294 17.44 5.50 25.23
N GLU A 295 16.66 6.45 24.69
CA GLU A 295 15.20 6.40 24.65
C GLU A 295 14.67 5.52 23.48
N ALA A 296 15.55 5.01 22.62
CA ALA A 296 15.17 4.11 21.54
C ALA A 296 15.19 2.63 21.93
N ASP A 297 14.23 1.85 21.43
CA ASP A 297 14.22 0.40 21.44
C ASP A 297 13.94 -0.13 20.02
N PRO A 298 14.98 -0.37 19.21
CA PRO A 298 14.81 -0.81 17.83
C PRO A 298 14.53 -2.32 17.69
N SER A 299 14.28 -3.04 18.78
CA SER A 299 14.09 -4.50 18.76
C SER A 299 12.96 -4.90 17.81
N GLY A 300 11.83 -4.18 17.86
CA GLY A 300 10.70 -4.42 16.96
C GLY A 300 11.05 -4.19 15.50
N GLN A 301 11.72 -3.08 15.20
CA GLN A 301 12.19 -2.73 13.86
C GLN A 301 13.10 -3.81 13.28
N GLY A 302 14.08 -4.29 14.08
CA GLY A 302 14.98 -5.35 13.66
C GLY A 302 14.27 -6.68 13.39
N ILE A 303 13.34 -7.08 14.26
CA ILE A 303 12.59 -8.33 14.10
C ILE A 303 11.74 -8.29 12.81
N PHE A 304 10.98 -7.22 12.60
CA PHE A 304 10.12 -7.11 11.43
C PHE A 304 10.90 -6.96 10.13
N ALA A 305 12.04 -6.27 10.14
CA ALA A 305 12.92 -6.17 8.98
C ALA A 305 13.46 -7.55 8.57
N VAL A 306 13.88 -8.38 9.53
CA VAL A 306 14.33 -9.75 9.27
C VAL A 306 13.17 -10.60 8.75
N LEU A 307 11.98 -10.52 9.32
CA LEU A 307 10.80 -11.23 8.82
C LEU A 307 10.44 -10.78 7.39
N SER A 308 10.45 -9.48 7.13
CA SER A 308 10.17 -8.90 5.82
C SER A 308 11.10 -9.45 4.74
N ILE A 309 12.42 -9.41 4.96
CA ILE A 309 13.38 -9.91 3.97
C ILE A 309 13.29 -11.43 3.80
N MET A 310 13.11 -12.20 4.88
CA MET A 310 13.01 -13.66 4.82
C MET A 310 11.79 -14.09 3.98
N VAL A 311 10.62 -13.51 4.20
CA VAL A 311 9.40 -13.87 3.46
C VAL A 311 9.53 -13.45 2.00
N ASN A 312 10.08 -12.27 1.71
CA ASN A 312 10.31 -11.83 0.34
C ASN A 312 11.34 -12.71 -0.41
N ILE A 313 12.43 -13.14 0.26
CA ILE A 313 13.37 -14.11 -0.32
C ILE A 313 12.70 -15.46 -0.57
N TYR A 314 11.85 -15.94 0.32
CA TYR A 314 11.12 -17.19 0.13
C TYR A 314 10.21 -17.11 -1.11
N VAL A 315 9.46 -16.03 -1.26
CA VAL A 315 8.54 -15.86 -2.40
C VAL A 315 9.29 -15.74 -3.73
N ILE A 316 10.34 -14.91 -3.80
CA ILE A 316 11.11 -14.78 -5.05
C ILE A 316 11.84 -16.08 -5.40
N SER A 317 12.32 -16.83 -4.41
CA SER A 317 12.94 -18.14 -4.63
C SER A 317 11.93 -19.16 -5.20
N THR A 318 10.70 -19.11 -4.71
CA THR A 318 9.59 -19.93 -5.24
C THR A 318 9.26 -19.56 -6.69
N ILE A 319 9.24 -18.26 -7.01
CA ILE A 319 9.04 -17.77 -8.38
C ILE A 319 10.15 -18.25 -9.30
N ILE A 320 11.42 -18.11 -8.90
CA ILE A 320 12.58 -18.58 -9.68
C ILE A 320 12.51 -20.07 -9.91
N LYS A 321 12.18 -20.86 -8.88
CA LYS A 321 12.02 -22.31 -9.03
C LYS A 321 10.93 -22.64 -10.05
N ARG A 322 9.74 -22.03 -9.93
CA ARG A 322 8.64 -22.24 -10.88
C ARG A 322 8.99 -21.78 -12.29
N TRP A 323 9.75 -20.71 -12.44
CA TRP A 323 10.26 -20.25 -13.74
C TRP A 323 11.12 -21.33 -14.41
N ILE A 324 12.07 -21.89 -13.66
CA ILE A 324 12.96 -22.94 -14.15
C ILE A 324 12.15 -24.20 -14.51
N ASP A 325 11.25 -24.64 -13.63
CA ASP A 325 10.46 -25.86 -13.80
C ASP A 325 9.49 -25.75 -14.99
N LYS A 326 8.82 -24.61 -15.14
CA LYS A 326 7.82 -24.36 -16.18
C LYS A 326 8.40 -23.82 -17.49
N LYS A 327 9.67 -23.43 -17.51
CA LYS A 327 10.40 -22.88 -18.68
C LYS A 327 9.67 -21.73 -19.38
N ARG A 328 9.01 -20.85 -18.64
CA ARG A 328 8.29 -19.68 -19.16
C ARG A 328 8.47 -18.46 -18.29
N ASN A 329 8.51 -17.27 -18.92
CA ASN A 329 8.73 -16.02 -18.24
C ASN A 329 7.59 -15.70 -17.24
N PRO A 330 7.89 -15.57 -15.93
CA PRO A 330 6.89 -15.34 -14.89
C PRO A 330 6.19 -13.99 -14.99
N TYR A 331 6.75 -13.04 -15.71
CA TYR A 331 6.19 -11.69 -15.84
C TYR A 331 5.20 -11.57 -17.02
N LEU A 332 5.30 -12.47 -17.97
CA LEU A 332 4.47 -12.47 -19.17
C LEU A 332 3.34 -13.51 -19.13
N ARG A 333 3.47 -14.53 -18.28
CA ARG A 333 2.51 -15.64 -18.17
C ARG A 333 2.35 -16.09 -16.73
N PRO A 334 1.18 -16.61 -16.34
CA PRO A 334 0.94 -17.08 -14.98
C PRO A 334 1.88 -18.25 -14.65
N ILE A 335 2.33 -18.27 -13.40
CA ILE A 335 3.17 -19.35 -12.87
C ILE A 335 2.56 -20.05 -11.67
N PHE A 336 1.45 -19.51 -11.15
CA PHE A 336 0.71 -20.08 -10.01
C PHE A 336 -0.63 -20.70 -10.41
N GLU A 337 -0.87 -21.00 -11.71
CA GLU A 337 -2.12 -21.54 -12.22
C GLU A 337 -2.52 -22.91 -11.64
N ASP A 338 -1.58 -23.64 -11.07
CA ASP A 338 -1.80 -24.91 -10.36
C ASP A 338 -2.31 -24.69 -8.92
N SER A 339 -2.16 -23.50 -8.35
CA SER A 339 -2.61 -23.18 -7.00
C SER A 339 -4.13 -23.00 -6.90
N ASP A 340 -4.69 -23.32 -5.74
CA ASP A 340 -6.12 -23.17 -5.50
C ASP A 340 -6.55 -21.69 -5.52
N ASP A 341 -5.72 -20.79 -4.98
CA ASP A 341 -5.94 -19.34 -5.05
C ASP A 341 -6.14 -18.85 -6.49
N TYR A 342 -5.23 -19.24 -7.38
CA TYR A 342 -5.33 -18.88 -8.79
C TYR A 342 -6.60 -19.43 -9.42
N LYS A 343 -6.88 -20.73 -9.22
CA LYS A 343 -8.05 -21.42 -9.79
C LYS A 343 -9.36 -20.77 -9.33
N GLU A 344 -9.48 -20.44 -8.04
CA GLU A 344 -10.66 -19.76 -7.50
C GLU A 344 -10.84 -18.36 -8.08
N ALA A 345 -9.75 -17.57 -8.15
CA ALA A 345 -9.77 -16.26 -8.77
C ALA A 345 -10.16 -16.33 -10.26
N TYR A 346 -9.58 -17.27 -10.99
CA TYR A 346 -9.82 -17.45 -12.42
C TYR A 346 -11.24 -17.91 -12.72
N LYS A 347 -11.86 -18.74 -11.88
CA LYS A 347 -13.29 -19.12 -12.02
C LYS A 347 -14.23 -17.91 -11.96
N ARG A 348 -13.84 -16.85 -11.25
CA ARG A 348 -14.62 -15.61 -11.17
C ARG A 348 -14.41 -14.70 -12.37
N ALA A 349 -13.34 -14.89 -13.14
CA ALA A 349 -13.00 -14.07 -14.27
C ALA A 349 -14.00 -14.24 -15.44
N GLU A 350 -14.33 -13.13 -16.11
CA GLU A 350 -14.95 -13.14 -17.44
C GLU A 350 -13.91 -13.57 -18.47
N VAL A 351 -13.82 -14.85 -18.72
CA VAL A 351 -12.95 -15.37 -19.77
C VAL A 351 -13.77 -15.50 -21.05
N ASN A 352 -13.46 -14.69 -22.03
CA ASN A 352 -13.93 -14.93 -23.39
C ASN A 352 -13.02 -16.01 -24.00
N ILE A 353 -13.44 -17.29 -23.87
CA ILE A 353 -12.64 -18.46 -24.21
C ILE A 353 -12.19 -18.42 -25.69
N GLU A 354 -13.04 -17.92 -26.59
CA GLU A 354 -12.70 -17.80 -28.02
C GLU A 354 -11.58 -16.78 -28.27
N LYS A 355 -11.62 -15.64 -27.60
CA LYS A 355 -10.62 -14.59 -27.76
C LYS A 355 -9.26 -14.98 -27.16
N ASN A 356 -9.28 -15.62 -26.00
CA ASN A 356 -8.06 -16.12 -25.37
C ASN A 356 -7.39 -17.25 -26.16
N ASN A 357 -8.20 -18.10 -26.81
CA ASN A 357 -7.68 -19.17 -27.68
C ASN A 357 -7.02 -18.59 -28.94
N LEU A 358 -7.57 -17.52 -29.50
CA LEU A 358 -6.97 -16.82 -30.65
C LEU A 358 -5.67 -16.07 -30.26
N GLU A 359 -5.68 -15.31 -29.15
CA GLU A 359 -4.49 -14.61 -28.64
C GLU A 359 -3.36 -15.59 -28.26
N ASN A 360 -3.69 -16.76 -27.68
CA ASN A 360 -2.71 -17.81 -27.39
C ASN A 360 -2.18 -18.50 -28.66
N ALA A 361 -3.02 -18.68 -29.67
CA ALA A 361 -2.61 -19.26 -30.96
C ALA A 361 -1.68 -18.28 -31.73
N GLU A 362 -1.97 -16.98 -31.71
CA GLU A 362 -1.12 -15.96 -32.32
C GLU A 362 0.23 -15.85 -31.60
N GLN A 363 0.26 -15.88 -30.26
CA GLN A 363 1.50 -15.86 -29.49
C GLN A 363 2.36 -17.11 -29.70
N ASN A 364 1.75 -18.30 -29.77
CA ASN A 364 2.47 -19.54 -30.07
C ASN A 364 3.04 -19.55 -31.49
N ASN A 365 2.36 -18.92 -32.44
CA ASN A 365 2.87 -18.78 -33.79
C ASN A 365 4.04 -17.78 -33.86
N LEU A 366 4.04 -16.70 -33.09
CA LEU A 366 5.14 -15.75 -32.99
C LEU A 366 6.38 -16.36 -32.34
N GLU A 367 6.22 -17.16 -31.28
CA GLU A 367 7.34 -17.87 -30.63
C GLU A 367 7.95 -18.98 -31.53
N ASN A 368 7.16 -19.56 -32.43
CA ASN A 368 7.63 -20.57 -33.37
C ASN A 368 8.21 -19.98 -34.67
N THR A 369 8.08 -18.65 -34.88
CA THR A 369 8.63 -17.94 -36.04
C THR A 369 9.89 -17.14 -35.74
N GLU A 370 10.42 -17.16 -34.50
CA GLU A 370 11.79 -16.66 -34.28
C GLU A 370 12.79 -17.59 -34.98
N PRO A 371 13.56 -17.09 -35.93
CA PRO A 371 14.48 -17.92 -36.69
C PRO A 371 15.63 -18.37 -35.79
N LEU A 372 15.89 -19.67 -35.81
CA LEU A 372 17.20 -20.24 -35.53
C LEU A 372 18.24 -19.56 -36.45
N ALA A 373 18.81 -18.54 -36.00
CA ALA A 373 19.99 -17.89 -36.56
C ALA A 373 20.82 -17.41 -35.37
N ILE A 374 22.05 -17.72 -35.21
CA ILE A 374 23.12 -17.90 -36.16
C ILE A 374 24.22 -18.66 -35.43
N ASN A 375 24.61 -19.83 -35.92
CA ASN A 375 25.98 -20.28 -35.80
C ASN A 375 26.67 -19.84 -37.09
N GLU A 376 27.54 -18.84 -36.98
CA GLU A 376 28.78 -18.68 -37.76
C GLU A 376 29.75 -17.79 -36.98
#